data_553a6c2c453c7bc0641241a108a3464d
#
_entry.id   553a6c2c453c7bc0641241a108a3464d
#
_cell.length_a   1.000
_cell.length_b   1.000
_cell.length_c   1.000
_cell.angle_alpha   90.00
_cell.angle_beta   90.00
_cell.angle_gamma   90.00
#
_symmetry.space_group_name_H-M   'P 1'
#
loop_
_entity.id
_entity.type
_entity.pdbx_description
1 polymer ?
#
loop_
_entity_poly.entity_id
_entity_poly.type
_entity_poly.pdbx_seq_one_letter_code
_entity_poly.pdbx_strand_id
1 'polypeptide(L)'
;FAKTDSTLQQYLIRCKAQIKDPDFLQTNDTLTRMAQEKNDKRMQVIAVALKLDYYYYQNNPDSILVMVERVKKISRRNNELKYFYFAWGSRLIIYYIKQHQTNTAIYEARKMLQSAEADNFIPGIVQCYRTLGTIYMTQSNPKLAYENFRKQIALIEENEIEDINLPTQYASLAQC
;
A
#
# COMPACT_ATOMS: atom_id res chain seq x y z
N PHE A 1 1.16 19.33 16.26
CA PHE A 1 1.79 18.00 16.07
C PHE A 1 2.04 17.40 17.45
N ALA A 2 1.23 16.39 17.86
CA ALA A 2 1.53 15.61 19.05
C ALA A 2 2.88 14.91 18.84
N LYS A 3 3.86 15.16 19.71
CA LYS A 3 5.12 14.43 19.75
C LYS A 3 4.80 12.95 19.92
N THR A 4 5.14 12.12 18.95
CA THR A 4 5.05 10.66 19.10
C THR A 4 5.86 10.27 20.34
N ASP A 5 5.25 9.50 21.23
CA ASP A 5 5.89 9.01 22.42
C ASP A 5 7.20 8.28 22.05
N SER A 6 8.31 8.66 22.69
CA SER A 6 9.63 8.12 22.41
C SER A 6 9.68 6.59 22.53
N THR A 7 8.90 6.02 23.43
CA THR A 7 8.81 4.58 23.66
C THR A 7 8.09 3.88 22.50
N LEU A 8 6.97 4.43 22.02
CA LEU A 8 6.28 3.92 20.81
C LEU A 8 7.20 3.97 19.60
N GLN A 9 7.94 5.07 19.45
CA GLN A 9 8.88 5.22 18.35
C GLN A 9 10.01 4.18 18.39
N GLN A 10 10.54 3.87 19.57
CA GLN A 10 11.56 2.81 19.74
C GLN A 10 11.03 1.43 19.34
N TYR A 11 9.81 1.08 19.77
CA TYR A 11 9.17 -0.18 19.38
C TYR A 11 8.86 -0.23 17.87
N LEU A 12 8.46 0.88 17.28
CA LEU A 12 8.27 0.98 15.83
C LEU A 12 9.59 0.69 15.06
N ILE A 13 10.69 1.31 15.48
CA ILE A 13 12.02 1.09 14.88
C ILE A 13 12.41 -0.38 15.01
N ARG A 14 12.22 -0.97 16.19
CA ARG A 14 12.51 -2.38 16.46
C ARG A 14 11.67 -3.31 15.58
N CYS A 15 10.36 -3.08 15.46
CA CYS A 15 9.50 -3.84 14.56
C CYS A 15 9.99 -3.80 13.11
N LYS A 16 10.36 -2.62 12.62
CA LYS A 16 10.87 -2.46 11.25
C LYS A 16 12.19 -3.24 11.04
N ALA A 17 13.08 -3.21 12.02
CA ALA A 17 14.34 -3.96 11.97
C ALA A 17 14.11 -5.48 11.97
N GLN A 18 13.09 -5.95 12.67
CA GLN A 18 12.75 -7.36 12.85
C GLN A 18 11.71 -7.89 11.84
N ILE A 19 11.38 -7.14 10.78
CA ILE A 19 10.24 -7.45 9.89
C ILE A 19 10.29 -8.84 9.23
N LYS A 20 11.45 -9.48 9.20
CA LYS A 20 11.64 -10.84 8.67
C LYS A 20 11.95 -11.87 9.75
N ASP A 21 12.09 -11.44 10.99
CA ASP A 21 12.51 -12.30 12.11
C ASP A 21 11.30 -12.91 12.84
N PRO A 22 11.42 -14.10 13.41
CA PRO A 22 10.36 -14.72 14.20
C PRO A 22 9.94 -13.86 15.41
N ASP A 23 10.87 -13.11 16.00
CA ASP A 23 10.62 -12.24 17.15
C ASP A 23 9.76 -11.01 16.83
N PHE A 24 9.56 -10.72 15.54
CA PHE A 24 8.71 -9.61 15.09
C PHE A 24 7.33 -9.64 15.73
N LEU A 25 6.67 -10.80 15.75
CA LEU A 25 5.28 -10.90 16.23
C LEU A 25 5.15 -10.46 17.69
N GLN A 26 6.07 -10.86 18.55
CA GLN A 26 6.08 -10.48 19.96
C GLN A 26 6.30 -8.96 20.12
N THR A 27 7.25 -8.41 19.39
CA THR A 27 7.54 -6.97 19.41
C THR A 27 6.34 -6.17 18.87
N ASN A 28 5.70 -6.66 17.80
CA ASN A 28 4.53 -6.03 17.19
C ASN A 28 3.30 -6.08 18.11
N ASP A 29 3.08 -7.18 18.83
CA ASP A 29 1.98 -7.29 19.80
C ASP A 29 2.17 -6.29 20.95
N THR A 30 3.42 -6.07 21.39
CA THR A 30 3.75 -5.03 22.38
C THR A 30 3.47 -3.63 21.84
N LEU A 31 3.90 -3.32 20.60
CA LEU A 31 3.61 -2.04 19.94
C LEU A 31 2.11 -1.81 19.80
N THR A 32 1.36 -2.83 19.41
CA THR A 32 -0.10 -2.77 19.26
C THR A 32 -0.78 -2.44 20.57
N ARG A 33 -0.43 -3.13 21.66
CA ARG A 33 -0.98 -2.89 23.00
C ARG A 33 -0.68 -1.47 23.48
N MET A 34 0.57 -1.04 23.36
CA MET A 34 0.97 0.32 23.78
C MET A 34 0.25 1.41 22.97
N ALA A 35 0.07 1.20 21.65
CA ALA A 35 -0.67 2.14 20.80
C ALA A 35 -2.16 2.23 21.20
N GLN A 36 -2.74 1.13 21.64
CA GLN A 36 -4.11 1.09 22.18
C GLN A 36 -4.22 1.81 23.52
N GLU A 37 -3.34 1.50 24.48
CA GLU A 37 -3.30 2.11 25.80
C GLU A 37 -3.13 3.63 25.74
N LYS A 38 -2.32 4.11 24.80
CA LYS A 38 -2.07 5.55 24.56
C LYS A 38 -3.08 6.21 23.63
N ASN A 39 -4.05 5.45 23.11
CA ASN A 39 -5.03 5.90 22.11
C ASN A 39 -4.38 6.57 20.87
N ASP A 40 -3.17 6.10 20.51
CA ASP A 40 -2.49 6.58 19.29
C ASP A 40 -3.08 5.85 18.06
N LYS A 41 -4.10 6.47 17.46
CA LYS A 41 -4.84 5.91 16.32
C LYS A 41 -3.96 5.62 15.11
N ARG A 42 -2.99 6.49 14.84
CA ARG A 42 -2.07 6.31 13.71
C ARG A 42 -1.12 5.14 13.96
N MET A 43 -0.55 5.04 15.17
CA MET A 43 0.34 3.94 15.53
C MET A 43 -0.39 2.59 15.54
N GLN A 44 -1.67 2.55 15.92
CA GLN A 44 -2.50 1.35 15.79
C GLN A 44 -2.59 0.86 14.34
N VAL A 45 -2.77 1.78 13.38
CA VAL A 45 -2.78 1.43 11.95
C VAL A 45 -1.41 0.94 11.49
N ILE A 46 -0.34 1.63 11.87
CA ILE A 46 1.04 1.26 11.51
C ILE A 46 1.38 -0.13 12.02
N ALA A 47 1.03 -0.47 13.28
CA ALA A 47 1.30 -1.78 13.84
C ALA A 47 0.62 -2.91 13.05
N VAL A 48 -0.63 -2.72 12.64
CA VAL A 48 -1.35 -3.70 11.81
C VAL A 48 -0.77 -3.79 10.40
N ALA A 49 -0.36 -2.65 9.81
CA ALA A 49 0.29 -2.63 8.49
C ALA A 49 1.65 -3.35 8.51
N LEU A 50 2.44 -3.20 9.57
CA LEU A 50 3.70 -3.95 9.73
C LEU A 50 3.46 -5.45 9.87
N LYS A 51 2.37 -5.87 10.53
CA LYS A 51 2.00 -7.29 10.62
C LYS A 51 1.61 -7.87 9.26
N LEU A 52 0.95 -7.06 8.40
CA LEU A 52 0.72 -7.42 7.01
C LEU A 52 2.05 -7.59 6.26
N ASP A 53 2.98 -6.66 6.41
CA ASP A 53 4.30 -6.74 5.77
C ASP A 53 5.08 -7.99 6.20
N TYR A 54 5.05 -8.33 7.48
CA TYR A 54 5.65 -9.55 8.00
C TYR A 54 5.13 -10.80 7.26
N TYR A 55 3.82 -10.98 7.20
CA TYR A 55 3.23 -12.12 6.49
C TYR A 55 3.45 -12.08 4.98
N TYR A 56 3.51 -10.90 4.40
CA TYR A 56 3.86 -10.72 3.00
C TYR A 56 5.28 -11.23 2.69
N TYR A 57 6.27 -10.90 3.56
CA TYR A 57 7.63 -11.39 3.42
C TYR A 57 7.77 -12.90 3.72
N GLN A 58 6.91 -13.43 4.59
CA GLN A 58 6.85 -14.88 4.83
C GLN A 58 6.13 -15.65 3.71
N ASN A 59 5.61 -14.95 2.71
CA ASN A 59 4.82 -15.53 1.62
C ASN A 59 3.67 -16.43 2.11
N ASN A 60 2.94 -15.97 3.13
CA ASN A 60 1.82 -16.67 3.74
C ASN A 60 0.49 -16.13 3.18
N PRO A 61 -0.14 -16.81 2.17
CA PRO A 61 -1.29 -16.28 1.44
C PRO A 61 -2.51 -16.04 2.34
N ASP A 62 -2.85 -16.97 3.21
CA ASP A 62 -4.03 -16.87 4.06
C ASP A 62 -3.91 -15.67 5.02
N SER A 63 -2.73 -15.52 5.62
CA SER A 63 -2.46 -14.39 6.52
C SER A 63 -2.41 -13.06 5.77
N ILE A 64 -1.88 -13.01 4.53
CA ILE A 64 -1.89 -11.80 3.70
C ILE A 64 -3.32 -11.32 3.47
N LEU A 65 -4.21 -12.19 3.00
CA LEU A 65 -5.60 -11.82 2.70
C LEU A 65 -6.34 -11.33 3.94
N VAL A 66 -6.20 -12.03 5.07
CA VAL A 66 -6.80 -11.62 6.35
C VAL A 66 -6.25 -10.27 6.82
N MET A 67 -4.94 -10.07 6.73
CA MET A 67 -4.31 -8.84 7.20
C MET A 67 -4.60 -7.64 6.31
N VAL A 68 -4.72 -7.81 4.99
CA VAL A 68 -5.17 -6.74 4.09
C VAL A 68 -6.52 -6.20 4.53
N GLU A 69 -7.49 -7.08 4.79
CA GLU A 69 -8.81 -6.65 5.25
C GLU A 69 -8.77 -5.95 6.63
N ARG A 70 -7.90 -6.41 7.54
CA ARG A 70 -7.70 -5.76 8.84
C ARG A 70 -7.11 -4.36 8.68
N VAL A 71 -6.06 -4.19 7.86
CA VAL A 71 -5.45 -2.88 7.59
C VAL A 71 -6.49 -1.94 6.95
N LYS A 72 -7.23 -2.40 5.95
CA LYS A 72 -8.29 -1.61 5.30
C LYS A 72 -9.32 -1.13 6.32
N LYS A 73 -9.81 -2.01 7.18
CA LYS A 73 -10.83 -1.70 8.20
C LYS A 73 -10.33 -0.68 9.22
N ILE A 74 -9.14 -0.88 9.80
CA ILE A 74 -8.60 0.03 10.82
C ILE A 74 -8.20 1.37 10.22
N SER A 75 -7.64 1.38 9.01
CA SER A 75 -7.24 2.60 8.31
C SER A 75 -8.45 3.47 7.99
N ARG A 76 -9.52 2.88 7.47
CA ARG A 76 -10.77 3.59 7.18
C ARG A 76 -11.37 4.18 8.46
N ARG A 77 -11.46 3.39 9.53
CA ARG A 77 -11.98 3.83 10.83
C ARG A 77 -11.18 4.98 11.45
N ASN A 78 -9.87 4.96 11.27
CA ASN A 78 -8.96 5.97 11.85
C ASN A 78 -8.62 7.11 10.88
N ASN A 79 -9.26 7.16 9.71
CA ASN A 79 -9.03 8.16 8.66
C ASN A 79 -7.56 8.21 8.17
N GLU A 80 -6.92 7.05 8.08
CA GLU A 80 -5.55 6.88 7.59
C GLU A 80 -5.56 6.24 6.19
N LEU A 81 -6.16 6.94 5.21
CA LEU A 81 -6.39 6.43 3.85
C LEU A 81 -5.12 5.97 3.14
N LYS A 82 -3.98 6.57 3.46
CA LYS A 82 -2.68 6.14 2.93
C LYS A 82 -2.43 4.64 3.16
N TYR A 83 -2.69 4.15 4.34
CA TYR A 83 -2.49 2.74 4.68
C TYR A 83 -3.58 1.83 4.10
N PHE A 84 -4.80 2.35 3.97
CA PHE A 84 -5.89 1.65 3.29
C PHE A 84 -5.51 1.30 1.84
N TYR A 85 -5.07 2.29 1.07
CA TYR A 85 -4.69 2.09 -0.33
C TYR A 85 -3.34 1.39 -0.48
N PHE A 86 -2.43 1.55 0.47
CA PHE A 86 -1.20 0.76 0.53
C PHE A 86 -1.48 -0.74 0.65
N ALA A 87 -2.33 -1.15 1.59
CA ALA A 87 -2.68 -2.55 1.78
C ALA A 87 -3.34 -3.14 0.53
N TRP A 88 -4.21 -2.38 -0.10
CA TRP A 88 -4.91 -2.82 -1.32
C TRP A 88 -3.97 -2.87 -2.52
N GLY A 89 -3.32 -1.76 -2.85
CA GLY A 89 -2.50 -1.63 -4.06
C GLY A 89 -1.14 -2.30 -3.96
N SER A 90 -0.39 -2.05 -2.88
CA SER A 90 0.99 -2.50 -2.77
C SER A 90 1.15 -3.88 -2.13
N ARG A 91 0.09 -4.47 -1.61
CA ARG A 91 0.13 -5.82 -1.03
C ARG A 91 -0.84 -6.77 -1.73
N LEU A 92 -2.14 -6.51 -1.71
CA LEU A 92 -3.11 -7.43 -2.31
C LEU A 92 -2.95 -7.55 -3.83
N ILE A 93 -2.97 -6.42 -4.54
CA ILE A 93 -2.88 -6.44 -6.01
C ILE A 93 -1.53 -7.00 -6.47
N ILE A 94 -0.43 -6.61 -5.83
CA ILE A 94 0.90 -7.15 -6.14
C ILE A 94 0.97 -8.65 -5.83
N TYR A 95 0.32 -9.11 -4.77
CA TYR A 95 0.19 -10.54 -4.48
C TYR A 95 -0.47 -11.28 -5.66
N TYR A 96 -1.60 -10.79 -6.17
CA TYR A 96 -2.28 -11.41 -7.32
C TYR A 96 -1.41 -11.40 -8.60
N ILE A 97 -0.68 -10.33 -8.85
CA ILE A 97 0.27 -10.24 -9.98
C ILE A 97 1.34 -11.33 -9.85
N LYS A 98 1.93 -11.50 -8.67
CA LYS A 98 2.96 -12.53 -8.41
C LYS A 98 2.42 -13.95 -8.53
N GLN A 99 1.13 -14.15 -8.26
CA GLN A 99 0.45 -15.44 -8.45
C GLN A 99 -0.05 -15.67 -9.89
N HIS A 100 0.34 -14.81 -10.84
CA HIS A 100 -0.14 -14.84 -12.23
C HIS A 100 -1.67 -14.74 -12.38
N GLN A 101 -2.36 -14.21 -11.36
CA GLN A 101 -3.81 -13.98 -11.37
C GLN A 101 -4.11 -12.58 -11.92
N THR A 102 -3.72 -12.35 -13.17
CA THR A 102 -3.73 -11.01 -13.78
C THR A 102 -5.13 -10.41 -13.88
N ASN A 103 -6.14 -11.21 -14.23
CA ASN A 103 -7.52 -10.73 -14.31
C ASN A 103 -8.06 -10.30 -12.95
N THR A 104 -7.74 -11.04 -11.88
CA THR A 104 -8.08 -10.65 -10.50
C THR A 104 -7.37 -9.36 -10.10
N ALA A 105 -6.09 -9.21 -10.45
CA ALA A 105 -5.32 -8.00 -10.19
C ALA A 105 -5.94 -6.77 -10.89
N ILE A 106 -6.35 -6.90 -12.16
CA ILE A 106 -7.03 -5.82 -12.90
C ILE A 106 -8.37 -5.47 -12.25
N TYR A 107 -9.16 -6.47 -11.90
CA TYR A 107 -10.45 -6.25 -11.23
C TYR A 107 -10.29 -5.50 -9.91
N GLU A 108 -9.35 -5.90 -9.07
CA GLU A 108 -9.06 -5.23 -7.80
C GLU A 108 -8.49 -3.81 -8.03
N ALA A 109 -7.63 -3.61 -9.02
CA ALA A 109 -7.10 -2.28 -9.35
C ALA A 109 -8.21 -1.31 -9.80
N ARG A 110 -9.17 -1.78 -10.60
CA ARG A 110 -10.33 -0.97 -11.00
C ARG A 110 -11.26 -0.63 -9.84
N LYS A 111 -11.51 -1.58 -8.96
CA LYS A 111 -12.27 -1.33 -7.72
C LYS A 111 -11.57 -0.32 -6.81
N MET A 112 -10.25 -0.45 -6.67
CA MET A 112 -9.44 0.48 -5.91
C MET A 112 -9.50 1.89 -6.51
N LEU A 113 -9.45 2.02 -7.85
CA LEU A 113 -9.60 3.30 -8.54
C LEU A 113 -10.93 3.97 -8.20
N GLN A 114 -12.05 3.26 -8.34
CA GLN A 114 -13.38 3.77 -8.00
C GLN A 114 -13.46 4.22 -6.53
N SER A 115 -12.88 3.46 -5.61
CA SER A 115 -12.81 3.83 -4.20
C SER A 115 -11.99 5.09 -3.96
N ALA A 116 -10.81 5.20 -4.60
CA ALA A 116 -9.93 6.35 -4.46
C ALA A 116 -10.53 7.63 -5.05
N GLU A 117 -11.24 7.50 -6.17
CA GLU A 117 -12.01 8.60 -6.77
C GLU A 117 -13.14 9.05 -5.84
N ALA A 118 -13.91 8.13 -5.27
CA ALA A 118 -14.96 8.43 -4.31
C ALA A 118 -14.46 9.12 -3.03
N ASP A 119 -13.26 8.73 -2.57
CA ASP A 119 -12.59 9.35 -1.44
C ASP A 119 -11.88 10.68 -1.79
N ASN A 120 -11.82 11.03 -3.08
CA ASN A 120 -10.99 12.13 -3.60
C ASN A 120 -9.53 12.05 -3.13
N PHE A 121 -8.99 10.82 -3.06
CA PHE A 121 -7.65 10.54 -2.57
C PHE A 121 -6.66 10.39 -3.72
N ILE A 122 -6.09 11.53 -4.15
CA ILE A 122 -5.21 11.61 -5.32
C ILE A 122 -4.04 10.62 -5.30
N PRO A 123 -3.30 10.43 -4.18
CA PRO A 123 -2.22 9.44 -4.14
C PRO A 123 -2.69 8.01 -4.44
N GLY A 124 -3.91 7.64 -4.02
CA GLY A 124 -4.53 6.35 -4.35
C GLY A 124 -4.85 6.22 -5.83
N ILE A 125 -5.38 7.27 -6.45
CA ILE A 125 -5.69 7.32 -7.89
C ILE A 125 -4.39 7.16 -8.71
N VAL A 126 -3.35 7.90 -8.36
CA VAL A 126 -2.01 7.82 -8.98
C VAL A 126 -1.46 6.40 -8.89
N GLN A 127 -1.57 5.75 -7.73
CA GLN A 127 -1.14 4.37 -7.54
C GLN A 127 -1.93 3.39 -8.42
N CYS A 128 -3.23 3.58 -8.57
CA CYS A 128 -4.06 2.73 -9.43
C CYS A 128 -3.64 2.80 -10.90
N TYR A 129 -3.42 3.99 -11.43
CA TYR A 129 -2.97 4.15 -12.82
C TYR A 129 -1.58 3.55 -13.04
N ARG A 130 -0.66 3.72 -12.10
CA ARG A 130 0.66 3.05 -12.13
C ARG A 130 0.51 1.53 -12.21
N THR A 131 -0.29 0.97 -11.32
CA THR A 131 -0.52 -0.48 -11.23
C THR A 131 -1.15 -1.03 -12.49
N LEU A 132 -2.19 -0.38 -13.01
CA LEU A 132 -2.84 -0.78 -14.27
C LEU A 132 -1.87 -0.70 -15.46
N GLY A 133 -1.10 0.38 -15.56
CA GLY A 133 -0.08 0.51 -16.60
C GLY A 133 0.93 -0.63 -16.56
N THR A 134 1.43 -0.96 -15.38
CA THR A 134 2.37 -2.08 -15.18
C THR A 134 1.73 -3.42 -15.58
N ILE A 135 0.49 -3.68 -15.18
CA ILE A 135 -0.20 -4.93 -15.54
C ILE A 135 -0.37 -5.02 -17.08
N TYR A 136 -0.79 -3.95 -17.73
CA TYR A 136 -0.96 -3.95 -19.20
C TYR A 136 0.35 -4.11 -19.95
N MET A 137 1.47 -3.62 -19.42
CA MET A 137 2.80 -3.92 -19.97
C MET A 137 3.10 -5.42 -19.91
N THR A 138 2.84 -6.07 -18.78
CA THR A 138 3.06 -7.53 -18.66
C THR A 138 2.15 -8.35 -19.57
N GLN A 139 1.01 -7.80 -19.98
CA GLN A 139 0.07 -8.41 -20.94
C GLN A 139 0.40 -8.08 -22.40
N SER A 140 1.51 -7.43 -22.69
CA SER A 140 1.87 -6.97 -24.02
C SER A 140 0.79 -6.08 -24.68
N ASN A 141 0.14 -5.25 -23.86
CA ASN A 141 -0.84 -4.26 -24.30
C ASN A 141 -0.30 -2.83 -24.10
N PRO A 142 0.63 -2.39 -24.96
CA PRO A 142 1.31 -1.11 -24.79
C PRO A 142 0.36 0.09 -24.89
N LYS A 143 -0.71 -0.01 -25.68
CA LYS A 143 -1.69 1.07 -25.79
C LYS A 143 -2.37 1.39 -24.46
N LEU A 144 -2.91 0.38 -23.79
CA LEU A 144 -3.55 0.57 -22.47
C LEU A 144 -2.53 0.93 -21.40
N ALA A 145 -1.32 0.39 -21.46
CA ALA A 145 -0.23 0.77 -20.57
C ALA A 145 0.09 2.25 -20.69
N TYR A 146 0.29 2.75 -21.92
CA TYR A 146 0.55 4.16 -22.21
C TYR A 146 -0.55 5.08 -21.66
N GLU A 147 -1.83 4.76 -21.93
CA GLU A 147 -2.96 5.54 -21.46
C GLU A 147 -2.97 5.68 -19.93
N ASN A 148 -2.68 4.58 -19.21
CA ASN A 148 -2.65 4.61 -17.74
C ASN A 148 -1.45 5.35 -17.18
N PHE A 149 -0.24 5.13 -17.72
CA PHE A 149 0.94 5.87 -17.28
C PHE A 149 0.82 7.38 -17.56
N ARG A 150 0.24 7.75 -18.69
CA ARG A 150 0.00 9.16 -19.01
C ARG A 150 -0.97 9.82 -18.01
N LYS A 151 -2.06 9.15 -17.64
CA LYS A 151 -3.00 9.64 -16.62
C LYS A 151 -2.32 9.80 -15.27
N GLN A 152 -1.47 8.83 -14.89
CA GLN A 152 -0.69 8.89 -13.67
C GLN A 152 0.22 10.12 -13.63
N ILE A 153 1.02 10.33 -14.69
CA ILE A 153 1.96 11.45 -14.78
C ILE A 153 1.22 12.79 -14.74
N ALA A 154 0.12 12.92 -15.50
CA ALA A 154 -0.68 14.14 -15.49
C ALA A 154 -1.18 14.50 -14.09
N LEU A 155 -1.69 13.53 -13.32
CA LEU A 155 -2.15 13.77 -11.94
C LEU A 155 -1.01 14.18 -11.00
N ILE A 156 0.19 13.60 -11.16
CA ILE A 156 1.36 13.98 -10.36
C ILE A 156 1.75 15.43 -10.64
N GLU A 157 1.80 15.82 -11.91
CA GLU A 157 2.16 17.18 -12.34
C GLU A 157 1.10 18.21 -11.94
N GLU A 158 -0.18 17.92 -12.19
CA GLU A 158 -1.30 18.81 -11.85
C GLU A 158 -1.46 19.06 -10.35
N ASN A 159 -1.09 18.09 -9.51
CA ASN A 159 -1.21 18.19 -8.05
C ASN A 159 0.13 18.48 -7.35
N GLU A 160 1.21 18.76 -8.10
CA GLU A 160 2.54 19.04 -7.58
C GLU A 160 3.03 17.98 -6.58
N ILE A 161 2.73 16.69 -6.88
CA ILE A 161 3.12 15.58 -6.01
C ILE A 161 4.60 15.29 -6.20
N GLU A 162 5.37 15.32 -5.11
CA GLU A 162 6.74 14.83 -5.11
C GLU A 162 6.75 13.30 -5.26
N ASP A 163 7.16 12.81 -6.43
CA ASP A 163 7.32 11.38 -6.70
C ASP A 163 8.75 11.08 -7.15
N ILE A 164 9.54 10.47 -6.27
CA ILE A 164 10.93 10.08 -6.54
C ILE A 164 11.05 9.09 -7.71
N ASN A 165 9.96 8.42 -8.07
CA ASN A 165 9.91 7.47 -9.18
C ASN A 165 9.50 8.13 -10.51
N LEU A 166 9.20 9.43 -10.53
CA LEU A 166 8.74 10.12 -11.74
C LEU A 166 9.66 9.92 -12.95
N PRO A 167 11.00 9.98 -12.84
CA PRO A 167 11.89 9.69 -13.97
C PRO A 167 11.72 8.27 -14.52
N THR A 168 11.53 7.28 -13.64
CA THR A 168 11.29 5.89 -14.03
C THR A 168 9.94 5.74 -14.76
N GLN A 169 8.95 6.53 -14.37
CA GLN A 169 7.62 6.52 -14.98
C GLN A 169 7.64 7.12 -16.38
N TYR A 170 8.40 8.20 -16.62
CA TYR A 170 8.63 8.72 -17.96
C TYR A 170 9.36 7.70 -18.85
N ALA A 171 10.34 6.97 -18.29
CA ALA A 171 11.00 5.88 -19.00
C ALA A 171 10.03 4.76 -19.36
N SER A 172 9.12 4.39 -18.48
CA SER A 172 8.07 3.38 -18.73
C SER A 172 7.11 3.85 -19.82
N LEU A 173 6.74 5.13 -19.82
CA LEU A 173 5.90 5.72 -20.87
C LEU A 173 6.57 5.66 -22.24
N ALA A 174 7.88 5.89 -22.30
CA ALA A 174 8.65 5.83 -23.54
C ALA A 174 8.81 4.40 -24.11
N GLN A 175 8.62 3.37 -23.28
CA GLN A 175 8.67 1.96 -23.69
C GLN A 175 7.34 1.45 -24.27
N CYS A 176 6.27 2.19 -24.13
CA CYS A 176 4.96 1.87 -24.70
C CYS A 176 4.88 2.25 -26.17
#